data_66aebb8205da9177a1e24c78bcb48879
#
_entry.id   66aebb8205da9177a1e24c78bcb48879
#
_cell.length_a   1.000
_cell.length_b   1.000
_cell.length_c   1.000
_cell.angle_alpha   90.00
_cell.angle_beta   90.00
_cell.angle_gamma   90.00
#
_symmetry.space_group_name_H-M   'P 1'
#
loop_
_entity.id
_entity.type
_entity.pdbx_description
1 polymer ?
#
loop_
_entity_poly.entity_id
_entity_poly.type
_entity_poly.pdbx_seq_one_letter_code
_entity_poly.pdbx_strand_id
1 'polypeptide(L)'
;MPFSDPLADGPAIQQASQQAIGRGVTLGTVFRLAETLRRRSLRPLLLMGYVNPLLRYGFERFARMAADAGVDGTIIPDCPLEEAGEWRRVSQQHGLANVFLMAPTTPAVRLKRIDRASTAFSYCVSVTGVTGARRGVPTSTFEFLTRVRTVAHKPFVVGFGISGPDHIRALREYADGFVVGSALVPMLNGGKSRSIARNVGRYIQKLTDAAR
;
A
#
# COMPACT_ATOMS: atom_id res chain seq x y z
N MET A 1 -7.26 -5.85 0.65
CA MET A 1 -8.50 -6.54 0.22
C MET A 1 -8.08 -7.83 -0.45
N PRO A 2 -8.58 -9.02 -0.02
CA PRO A 2 -8.15 -10.29 -0.62
C PRO A 2 -8.69 -10.43 -2.05
N PHE A 3 -7.85 -10.99 -2.93
CA PHE A 3 -8.17 -11.26 -4.34
C PHE A 3 -7.51 -12.56 -4.79
N SER A 4 -8.15 -13.30 -5.71
CA SER A 4 -7.68 -14.61 -6.18
C SER A 4 -6.43 -14.53 -7.05
N ASP A 5 -6.27 -13.41 -7.79
CA ASP A 5 -5.25 -13.25 -8.83
C ASP A 5 -4.38 -11.99 -8.60
N PRO A 6 -3.66 -11.89 -7.47
CA PRO A 6 -2.96 -10.68 -7.04
C PRO A 6 -1.60 -10.53 -7.74
N LEU A 7 -1.58 -10.02 -8.97
CA LEU A 7 -0.42 -9.92 -9.85
C LEU A 7 0.75 -9.10 -9.28
N ALA A 8 0.47 -8.09 -8.45
CA ALA A 8 1.48 -7.21 -7.87
C ALA A 8 2.03 -7.71 -6.53
N ASP A 9 1.46 -8.77 -5.96
CA ASP A 9 1.80 -9.25 -4.63
C ASP A 9 2.84 -10.37 -4.67
N GLY A 10 3.74 -10.37 -3.69
CA GLY A 10 4.67 -11.47 -3.46
C GLY A 10 3.97 -12.67 -2.78
N PRO A 11 4.67 -13.84 -2.73
CA PRO A 11 4.08 -15.12 -2.27
C PRO A 11 3.42 -15.05 -0.88
N ALA A 12 4.00 -14.30 0.06
CA ALA A 12 3.44 -14.17 1.42
C ALA A 12 2.06 -13.50 1.42
N ILE A 13 1.88 -12.44 0.62
CA ILE A 13 0.60 -11.73 0.50
C ILE A 13 -0.39 -12.56 -0.29
N GLN A 14 0.04 -13.23 -1.37
CA GLN A 14 -0.79 -14.13 -2.16
C GLN A 14 -1.37 -15.25 -1.29
N GLN A 15 -0.52 -15.91 -0.50
CA GLN A 15 -0.95 -16.96 0.42
C GLN A 15 -1.95 -16.43 1.46
N ALA A 16 -1.69 -15.26 2.03
CA ALA A 16 -2.61 -14.64 2.98
C ALA A 16 -3.97 -14.29 2.34
N SER A 17 -3.97 -13.80 1.10
CA SER A 17 -5.20 -13.53 0.32
C SER A 17 -5.99 -14.83 0.08
N GLN A 18 -5.34 -15.89 -0.36
CA GLN A 18 -5.99 -17.20 -0.58
C GLN A 18 -6.59 -17.76 0.71
N GLN A 19 -5.85 -17.68 1.84
CA GLN A 19 -6.37 -18.12 3.15
C GLN A 19 -7.59 -17.30 3.58
N ALA A 20 -7.56 -15.98 3.37
CA ALA A 20 -8.68 -15.09 3.69
C ALA A 20 -9.93 -15.44 2.85
N ILE A 21 -9.76 -15.65 1.54
CA ILE A 21 -10.84 -16.06 0.64
C ILE A 21 -11.40 -17.42 1.05
N GLY A 22 -10.54 -18.40 1.32
CA GLY A 22 -10.96 -19.73 1.79
C GLY A 22 -11.73 -19.71 3.12
N ARG A 23 -11.56 -18.67 3.92
CA ARG A 23 -12.33 -18.42 5.16
C ARG A 23 -13.59 -17.56 4.95
N GLY A 24 -13.96 -17.28 3.70
CA GLY A 24 -15.15 -16.51 3.36
C GLY A 24 -15.03 -14.99 3.58
N VAL A 25 -13.81 -14.43 3.62
CA VAL A 25 -13.63 -12.98 3.73
C VAL A 25 -14.08 -12.31 2.44
N THR A 26 -15.01 -11.36 2.55
CA THR A 26 -15.56 -10.56 1.45
C THR A 26 -15.24 -9.08 1.64
N LEU A 27 -15.53 -8.23 0.65
CA LEU A 27 -15.44 -6.76 0.80
C LEU A 27 -16.29 -6.26 1.97
N GLY A 28 -17.48 -6.82 2.18
CA GLY A 28 -18.30 -6.49 3.34
C GLY A 28 -17.62 -6.80 4.68
N THR A 29 -16.83 -7.87 4.75
CA THR A 29 -15.99 -8.18 5.92
C THR A 29 -14.89 -7.15 6.10
N VAL A 30 -14.26 -6.69 5.00
CA VAL A 30 -13.22 -5.65 5.03
C VAL A 30 -13.79 -4.32 5.53
N PHE A 31 -14.99 -3.91 5.08
CA PHE A 31 -15.62 -2.67 5.54
C PHE A 31 -15.95 -2.74 7.04
N ARG A 32 -16.54 -3.82 7.55
CA ARG A 32 -16.77 -3.99 9.00
C ARG A 32 -15.48 -3.93 9.82
N LEU A 33 -14.37 -4.47 9.28
CA LEU A 33 -13.07 -4.35 9.93
C LEU A 33 -12.59 -2.90 9.93
N ALA A 34 -12.75 -2.16 8.82
CA ALA A 34 -12.42 -0.74 8.73
C ALA A 34 -13.20 0.09 9.76
N GLU A 35 -14.52 -0.10 9.88
CA GLU A 35 -15.34 0.54 10.92
C GLU A 35 -14.83 0.25 12.33
N THR A 36 -14.46 -1.01 12.59
CA THR A 36 -13.95 -1.42 13.90
C THR A 36 -12.63 -0.71 14.22
N LEU A 37 -11.75 -0.56 13.23
CA LEU A 37 -10.49 0.16 13.37
C LEU A 37 -10.72 1.66 13.55
N ARG A 38 -11.63 2.25 12.77
CA ARG A 38 -11.96 3.68 12.84
C ARG A 38 -12.49 4.08 14.22
N ARG A 39 -13.29 3.26 14.85
CA ARG A 39 -13.76 3.51 16.23
C ARG A 39 -12.63 3.57 17.28
N ARG A 40 -11.46 3.02 16.96
CA ARG A 40 -10.29 2.92 17.87
C ARG A 40 -9.13 3.82 17.48
N SER A 41 -9.15 4.39 16.27
CA SER A 41 -8.02 5.17 15.76
C SER A 41 -8.45 6.19 14.73
N LEU A 42 -7.91 7.40 14.86
CA LEU A 42 -8.05 8.49 13.88
C LEU A 42 -6.92 8.49 12.83
N ARG A 43 -6.01 7.53 12.88
CA ARG A 43 -4.94 7.42 11.89
C ARG A 43 -5.52 7.16 10.50
N PRO A 44 -4.91 7.70 9.42
CA PRO A 44 -5.34 7.42 8.06
C PRO A 44 -5.42 5.91 7.79
N LEU A 45 -6.52 5.49 7.17
CA LEU A 45 -6.80 4.10 6.81
C LEU A 45 -7.03 4.01 5.30
N LEU A 46 -6.14 3.31 4.60
CA LEU A 46 -6.27 3.06 3.17
C LEU A 46 -6.57 1.58 2.91
N LEU A 47 -7.42 1.34 1.92
CA LEU A 47 -7.66 -0.01 1.40
C LEU A 47 -6.79 -0.25 0.17
N MET A 48 -5.96 -1.28 0.23
CA MET A 48 -5.19 -1.74 -0.92
C MET A 48 -5.82 -3.00 -1.53
N GLY A 49 -5.92 -3.04 -2.86
CA GLY A 49 -6.46 -4.20 -3.59
C GLY A 49 -6.50 -3.94 -5.09
N TYR A 50 -7.19 -4.80 -5.82
CA TYR A 50 -7.16 -4.86 -7.28
C TYR A 50 -8.44 -4.30 -7.89
N VAL A 51 -8.37 -3.86 -9.15
CA VAL A 51 -9.49 -3.19 -9.82
C VAL A 51 -10.69 -4.12 -10.05
N ASN A 52 -10.47 -5.38 -10.38
CA ASN A 52 -11.55 -6.32 -10.67
C ASN A 52 -12.58 -6.50 -9.54
N PRO A 53 -12.19 -6.69 -8.26
CA PRO A 53 -13.13 -6.69 -7.15
C PRO A 53 -13.96 -5.40 -7.05
N LEU A 54 -13.36 -4.22 -7.33
CA LEU A 54 -14.05 -2.95 -7.30
C LEU A 54 -15.06 -2.84 -8.44
N LEU A 55 -14.68 -3.22 -9.65
CA LEU A 55 -15.56 -3.24 -10.82
C LEU A 55 -16.79 -4.15 -10.58
N ARG A 56 -16.56 -5.36 -10.07
CA ARG A 56 -17.65 -6.30 -9.75
C ARG A 56 -18.56 -5.82 -8.64
N TYR A 57 -18.03 -5.08 -7.67
CA TYR A 57 -18.83 -4.50 -6.59
C TYR A 57 -19.59 -3.24 -7.04
N GLY A 58 -19.09 -2.57 -8.09
CA GLY A 58 -19.51 -1.26 -8.59
C GLY A 58 -18.78 -0.13 -7.88
N PHE A 59 -18.11 0.74 -8.63
CA PHE A 59 -17.28 1.83 -8.08
C PHE A 59 -18.06 2.74 -7.13
N GLU A 60 -19.28 3.14 -7.50
CA GLU A 60 -20.12 4.01 -6.68
C GLU A 60 -20.47 3.35 -5.33
N ARG A 61 -20.91 2.10 -5.38
CA ARG A 61 -21.26 1.34 -4.18
C ARG A 61 -20.03 1.10 -3.30
N PHE A 62 -18.88 0.78 -3.92
CA PHE A 62 -17.63 0.57 -3.18
C PHE A 62 -17.19 1.86 -2.49
N ALA A 63 -17.16 2.98 -3.20
CA ALA A 63 -16.71 4.27 -2.67
C ALA A 63 -17.58 4.72 -1.49
N ARG A 64 -18.91 4.64 -1.62
CA ARG A 64 -19.84 4.93 -0.53
C ARG A 64 -19.58 4.05 0.68
N MET A 65 -19.56 2.72 0.51
CA MET A 65 -19.34 1.79 1.61
C MET A 65 -17.96 1.97 2.29
N ALA A 66 -16.93 2.29 1.54
CA ALA A 66 -15.61 2.57 2.06
C ALA A 66 -15.60 3.86 2.89
N ALA A 67 -16.19 4.94 2.38
CA ALA A 67 -16.32 6.21 3.09
C ALA A 67 -17.15 6.06 4.38
N ASP A 68 -18.31 5.40 4.32
CA ASP A 68 -19.18 5.12 5.47
C ASP A 68 -18.44 4.30 6.55
N ALA A 69 -17.55 3.37 6.12
CA ALA A 69 -16.70 2.59 7.02
C ALA A 69 -15.52 3.39 7.61
N GLY A 70 -15.34 4.65 7.22
CA GLY A 70 -14.28 5.53 7.69
C GLY A 70 -12.93 5.28 7.01
N VAL A 71 -12.92 4.77 5.79
CA VAL A 71 -11.71 4.66 4.95
C VAL A 71 -11.37 6.03 4.39
N ASP A 72 -10.09 6.40 4.38
CA ASP A 72 -9.59 7.69 3.89
C ASP A 72 -9.14 7.63 2.43
N GLY A 73 -8.88 6.45 1.88
CA GLY A 73 -8.42 6.33 0.49
C GLY A 73 -8.10 4.91 0.06
N THR A 74 -7.61 4.81 -1.19
CA THR A 74 -7.32 3.52 -1.83
C THR A 74 -5.98 3.51 -2.55
N ILE A 75 -5.41 2.30 -2.66
CA ILE A 75 -4.26 1.96 -3.48
C ILE A 75 -4.67 0.81 -4.40
N ILE A 76 -4.76 1.05 -5.70
CA ILE A 76 -5.17 0.05 -6.70
C ILE A 76 -4.00 -0.17 -7.69
N PRO A 77 -3.11 -1.15 -7.43
CA PRO A 77 -1.85 -1.31 -8.15
C PRO A 77 -2.01 -1.62 -9.64
N ASP A 78 -3.07 -2.29 -10.02
CA ASP A 78 -3.38 -2.72 -11.38
C ASP A 78 -4.32 -1.77 -12.15
N CYS A 79 -4.59 -0.58 -11.60
CA CYS A 79 -5.37 0.46 -12.27
C CYS A 79 -4.42 1.59 -12.72
N PRO A 80 -3.95 1.58 -13.98
CA PRO A 80 -3.10 2.65 -14.49
C PRO A 80 -3.88 3.96 -14.60
N LEU A 81 -3.14 5.07 -14.57
CA LEU A 81 -3.75 6.41 -14.56
C LEU A 81 -4.72 6.65 -15.73
N GLU A 82 -4.43 6.05 -16.88
CA GLU A 82 -5.22 6.16 -18.10
C GLU A 82 -6.61 5.52 -17.96
N GLU A 83 -6.71 4.44 -17.21
CA GLU A 83 -7.95 3.68 -16.97
C GLU A 83 -8.69 4.16 -15.70
N ALA A 84 -8.01 4.93 -14.86
CA ALA A 84 -8.54 5.34 -13.56
C ALA A 84 -9.56 6.49 -13.61
N GLY A 85 -9.98 6.94 -14.80
CA GLY A 85 -10.82 8.14 -14.96
C GLY A 85 -12.12 8.07 -14.17
N GLU A 86 -12.89 7.01 -14.32
CA GLU A 86 -14.15 6.81 -13.61
C GLU A 86 -13.93 6.64 -12.12
N TRP A 87 -12.98 5.79 -11.71
CA TRP A 87 -12.67 5.57 -10.30
C TRP A 87 -12.25 6.88 -9.60
N ARG A 88 -11.41 7.69 -10.22
CA ARG A 88 -11.00 8.98 -9.67
C ARG A 88 -12.16 9.93 -9.46
N ARG A 89 -13.09 10.00 -10.41
CA ARG A 89 -14.29 10.83 -10.29
C ARG A 89 -15.16 10.37 -9.13
N VAL A 90 -15.45 9.08 -9.06
CA VAL A 90 -16.30 8.49 -8.02
C VAL A 90 -15.66 8.60 -6.64
N SER A 91 -14.38 8.22 -6.50
CA SER A 91 -13.67 8.31 -5.23
C SER A 91 -13.60 9.74 -4.68
N GLN A 92 -13.40 10.73 -5.56
CA GLN A 92 -13.40 12.14 -5.18
C GLN A 92 -14.76 12.60 -4.65
N GLN A 93 -15.86 12.17 -5.25
CA GLN A 93 -17.23 12.48 -4.80
C GLN A 93 -17.50 11.96 -3.38
N HIS A 94 -16.84 10.86 -2.98
CA HIS A 94 -16.95 10.28 -1.64
C HIS A 94 -15.80 10.64 -0.70
N GLY A 95 -14.96 11.61 -1.08
CA GLY A 95 -13.85 12.08 -0.23
C GLY A 95 -12.70 11.08 -0.06
N LEU A 96 -12.62 10.05 -0.90
CA LEU A 96 -11.56 9.05 -0.85
C LEU A 96 -10.31 9.51 -1.59
N ALA A 97 -9.17 9.45 -0.93
CA ALA A 97 -7.89 9.69 -1.57
C ALA A 97 -7.51 8.56 -2.53
N ASN A 98 -6.82 8.95 -3.62
CA ASN A 98 -6.22 8.02 -4.57
C ASN A 98 -4.70 8.07 -4.44
N VAL A 99 -4.08 6.90 -4.39
CA VAL A 99 -2.63 6.72 -4.37
C VAL A 99 -2.23 5.92 -5.60
N PHE A 100 -1.46 6.55 -6.50
CA PHE A 100 -0.95 5.90 -7.70
C PHE A 100 0.49 5.46 -7.55
N LEU A 101 0.86 4.42 -8.31
CA LEU A 101 2.16 3.79 -8.23
C LEU A 101 3.13 4.42 -9.26
N MET A 102 4.37 4.62 -8.81
CA MET A 102 5.53 5.01 -9.61
C MET A 102 6.53 3.86 -9.62
N ALA A 103 7.04 3.48 -10.78
CA ALA A 103 8.04 2.43 -10.95
C ALA A 103 9.34 3.00 -11.51
N PRO A 104 10.49 2.34 -11.33
CA PRO A 104 11.78 2.76 -11.89
C PRO A 104 11.78 2.92 -13.40
N THR A 105 10.92 2.17 -14.09
CA THR A 105 10.71 2.26 -15.54
C THR A 105 9.81 3.42 -15.98
N THR A 106 9.18 4.13 -15.02
CA THR A 106 8.26 5.23 -15.34
C THR A 106 9.03 6.45 -15.86
N PRO A 107 8.72 6.96 -17.08
CA PRO A 107 9.35 8.16 -17.61
C PRO A 107 9.01 9.42 -16.78
N ALA A 108 9.90 10.42 -16.79
CA ALA A 108 9.74 11.65 -15.99
C ALA A 108 8.41 12.39 -16.23
N VAL A 109 7.97 12.48 -17.49
CA VAL A 109 6.66 13.10 -17.83
C VAL A 109 5.51 12.36 -17.16
N ARG A 110 5.57 11.02 -17.12
CA ARG A 110 4.55 10.19 -16.48
C ARG A 110 4.63 10.27 -14.95
N LEU A 111 5.83 10.36 -14.35
CA LEU A 111 5.99 10.61 -12.91
C LEU A 111 5.24 11.89 -12.50
N LYS A 112 5.38 12.99 -13.23
CA LYS A 112 4.65 14.25 -12.99
C LYS A 112 3.13 14.07 -13.07
N ARG A 113 2.63 13.30 -14.04
CA ARG A 113 1.19 13.02 -14.17
C ARG A 113 0.67 12.19 -13.01
N ILE A 114 1.42 11.18 -12.57
CA ILE A 114 1.08 10.34 -11.43
C ILE A 114 1.07 11.16 -10.14
N ASP A 115 2.08 12.00 -9.91
CA ASP A 115 2.12 12.89 -8.74
C ASP A 115 0.90 13.81 -8.66
N ARG A 116 0.52 14.43 -9.78
CA ARG A 116 -0.67 15.29 -9.85
C ARG A 116 -1.96 14.53 -9.59
N ALA A 117 -2.06 13.28 -10.05
CA ALA A 117 -3.25 12.45 -9.92
C ALA A 117 -3.41 11.83 -8.54
N SER A 118 -2.32 11.54 -7.85
CA SER A 118 -2.34 11.12 -6.46
C SER A 118 -2.83 12.27 -5.59
N THR A 119 -3.77 12.01 -4.67
CA THR A 119 -4.39 13.10 -3.89
C THR A 119 -3.83 13.25 -2.49
N ALA A 120 -3.22 12.19 -1.92
CA ALA A 120 -2.56 12.22 -0.62
C ALA A 120 -1.03 12.13 -0.77
N PHE A 121 -0.56 11.07 -1.36
CA PHE A 121 0.86 10.81 -1.63
C PHE A 121 0.99 9.89 -2.84
N SER A 122 2.20 9.76 -3.38
CA SER A 122 2.51 8.78 -4.42
C SER A 122 3.25 7.58 -3.85
N TYR A 123 3.09 6.40 -4.45
CA TYR A 123 3.70 5.16 -3.98
C TYR A 123 4.82 4.73 -4.95
N CYS A 124 6.06 4.78 -4.50
CA CYS A 124 7.21 4.30 -5.26
C CYS A 124 7.42 2.81 -5.03
N VAL A 125 7.30 2.01 -6.09
CA VAL A 125 7.64 0.59 -6.09
C VAL A 125 9.15 0.46 -6.21
N SER A 126 9.84 0.02 -5.16
CA SER A 126 11.27 -0.26 -5.27
C SER A 126 11.51 -1.61 -5.95
N VAL A 127 12.56 -1.69 -6.77
CA VAL A 127 12.96 -2.93 -7.47
C VAL A 127 13.73 -3.89 -6.53
N THR A 128 13.58 -3.78 -5.25
CA THR A 128 14.17 -4.74 -4.31
C THR A 128 13.48 -6.09 -4.49
N GLY A 129 13.78 -6.65 -5.61
CA GLY A 129 13.28 -7.81 -6.29
C GLY A 129 12.71 -8.95 -5.49
N VAL A 130 11.86 -9.64 -6.19
CA VAL A 130 11.15 -10.88 -5.91
C VAL A 130 12.05 -12.07 -5.53
N THR A 131 13.36 -11.90 -5.43
CA THR A 131 14.29 -13.02 -5.21
C THR A 131 15.40 -12.71 -4.22
N GLY A 132 15.28 -13.24 -3.02
CA GLY A 132 16.39 -13.56 -2.12
C GLY A 132 16.93 -12.39 -1.32
N ALA A 133 17.38 -12.69 -0.12
CA ALA A 133 18.02 -11.81 0.84
C ALA A 133 19.30 -11.15 0.26
N ARG A 134 19.14 -10.09 -0.54
CA ARG A 134 20.27 -9.21 -0.87
C ARG A 134 20.53 -8.29 0.32
N ARG A 135 21.74 -8.28 0.80
CA ARG A 135 22.21 -7.37 1.84
C ARG A 135 22.39 -5.97 1.25
N GLY A 136 21.29 -5.18 1.16
CA GLY A 136 21.37 -3.77 0.78
C GLY A 136 20.34 -3.35 -0.29
N VAL A 137 20.16 -2.04 -0.39
CA VAL A 137 19.30 -1.39 -1.38
C VAL A 137 20.09 -1.20 -2.68
N PRO A 138 19.58 -1.60 -3.85
CA PRO A 138 20.27 -1.40 -5.13
C PRO A 138 20.47 0.08 -5.46
N THR A 139 21.59 0.43 -6.09
CA THR A 139 21.89 1.80 -6.55
C THR A 139 20.79 2.37 -7.44
N SER A 140 20.21 1.56 -8.31
CA SER A 140 19.09 1.94 -9.17
C SER A 140 17.84 2.43 -8.40
N THR A 141 17.66 1.99 -7.16
CA THR A 141 16.58 2.50 -6.29
C THR A 141 16.85 3.95 -5.89
N PHE A 142 18.07 4.29 -5.51
CA PHE A 142 18.44 5.66 -5.15
C PHE A 142 18.32 6.60 -6.35
N GLU A 143 18.78 6.18 -7.52
CA GLU A 143 18.64 6.93 -8.77
C GLU A 143 17.18 7.19 -9.12
N PHE A 144 16.33 6.17 -8.96
CA PHE A 144 14.90 6.30 -9.17
C PHE A 144 14.27 7.30 -8.20
N LEU A 145 14.53 7.18 -6.90
CA LEU A 145 13.96 8.06 -5.89
C LEU A 145 14.44 9.51 -6.07
N THR A 146 15.69 9.70 -6.45
CA THR A 146 16.21 11.03 -6.82
C THR A 146 15.43 11.62 -8.00
N ARG A 147 15.18 10.84 -9.06
CA ARG A 147 14.32 11.30 -10.18
C ARG A 147 12.90 11.64 -9.73
N VAL A 148 12.32 10.83 -8.84
CA VAL A 148 10.99 11.13 -8.28
C VAL A 148 11.02 12.45 -7.53
N ARG A 149 12.02 12.68 -6.67
CA ARG A 149 12.18 13.90 -5.87
C ARG A 149 12.26 15.16 -6.74
N THR A 150 12.85 15.11 -7.94
CA THR A 150 12.91 16.26 -8.86
C THR A 150 11.56 16.67 -9.46
N VAL A 151 10.55 15.80 -9.41
CA VAL A 151 9.26 16.02 -10.07
C VAL A 151 8.06 15.96 -9.14
N ALA A 152 8.21 15.38 -7.95
CA ALA A 152 7.14 15.23 -6.98
C ALA A 152 6.91 16.55 -6.23
N HIS A 153 5.66 16.98 -6.14
CA HIS A 153 5.19 18.10 -5.34
C HIS A 153 4.47 17.64 -4.07
N LYS A 154 4.07 16.38 -4.02
CA LYS A 154 3.46 15.74 -2.86
C LYS A 154 4.44 14.78 -2.19
N PRO A 155 4.19 14.41 -0.94
CA PRO A 155 4.94 13.34 -0.31
C PRO A 155 4.89 12.06 -1.14
N PHE A 156 5.94 11.25 -1.08
CA PHE A 156 5.92 9.92 -1.64
C PHE A 156 6.52 8.90 -0.68
N VAL A 157 5.95 7.71 -0.71
CA VAL A 157 6.39 6.60 0.12
C VAL A 157 7.05 5.52 -0.72
N VAL A 158 7.93 4.75 -0.10
CA VAL A 158 8.58 3.60 -0.74
C VAL A 158 8.05 2.31 -0.15
N GLY A 159 7.64 1.40 -1.03
CA GLY A 159 7.22 0.06 -0.66
C GLY A 159 7.83 -1.00 -1.59
N PHE A 160 7.46 -2.26 -1.35
CA PHE A 160 8.01 -3.46 -1.95
C PHE A 160 9.48 -3.72 -1.56
N GLY A 161 9.68 -4.81 -0.82
CA GLY A 161 11.01 -5.25 -0.38
C GLY A 161 11.55 -4.58 0.89
N ILE A 162 10.85 -3.59 1.47
CA ILE A 162 11.22 -3.06 2.78
C ILE A 162 10.90 -4.11 3.84
N SER A 163 11.93 -4.67 4.46
CA SER A 163 11.78 -5.76 5.42
C SER A 163 12.45 -5.51 6.77
N GLY A 164 13.16 -4.40 6.92
CA GLY A 164 13.86 -4.14 8.18
C GLY A 164 14.37 -2.71 8.33
N PRO A 165 14.86 -2.39 9.55
CA PRO A 165 15.39 -1.06 9.88
C PRO A 165 16.52 -0.58 8.98
N ASP A 166 17.37 -1.49 8.49
CA ASP A 166 18.52 -1.14 7.65
C ASP A 166 18.08 -0.56 6.29
N HIS A 167 17.04 -1.13 5.68
CA HIS A 167 16.47 -0.58 4.45
C HIS A 167 15.91 0.82 4.68
N ILE A 168 15.25 1.06 5.82
CA ILE A 168 14.69 2.36 6.17
C ILE A 168 15.80 3.36 6.39
N ARG A 169 16.84 3.02 7.18
CA ARG A 169 18.01 3.91 7.39
C ARG A 169 18.68 4.30 6.09
N ALA A 170 18.82 3.35 5.15
CA ALA A 170 19.43 3.64 3.86
C ALA A 170 18.58 4.58 2.98
N LEU A 171 17.26 4.57 3.13
CA LEU A 171 16.33 5.29 2.26
C LEU A 171 15.67 6.53 2.88
N ARG A 172 15.86 6.80 4.18
CA ARG A 172 15.14 7.87 4.89
C ARG A 172 15.38 9.28 4.34
N GLU A 173 16.56 9.52 3.75
CA GLU A 173 16.89 10.80 3.12
C GLU A 173 16.28 10.94 1.70
N TYR A 174 15.75 9.84 1.15
CA TYR A 174 15.27 9.77 -0.23
C TYR A 174 13.74 9.72 -0.33
N ALA A 175 13.03 9.40 0.75
CA ALA A 175 11.57 9.24 0.74
C ALA A 175 10.93 9.81 2.01
N ASP A 176 9.66 10.19 1.91
CA ASP A 176 8.91 10.78 3.03
C ASP A 176 8.28 9.71 3.94
N GLY A 177 8.27 8.45 3.51
CA GLY A 177 7.73 7.35 4.29
C GLY A 177 7.95 5.98 3.66
N PHE A 178 7.58 4.93 4.41
CA PHE A 178 7.84 3.55 4.04
C PHE A 178 6.60 2.68 4.22
N VAL A 179 6.39 1.75 3.27
CA VAL A 179 5.33 0.75 3.36
C VAL A 179 5.94 -0.63 3.59
N VAL A 180 5.53 -1.27 4.66
CA VAL A 180 5.97 -2.61 5.05
C VAL A 180 4.77 -3.54 5.10
N GLY A 181 4.74 -4.53 4.24
CA GLY A 181 3.64 -5.49 4.10
C GLY A 181 4.08 -6.92 4.35
N SER A 182 4.79 -7.51 3.38
CA SER A 182 5.15 -8.93 3.35
C SER A 182 5.93 -9.40 4.58
N ALA A 183 6.74 -8.55 5.20
CA ALA A 183 7.47 -8.87 6.42
C ALA A 183 6.57 -8.98 7.66
N LEU A 184 5.39 -8.36 7.65
CA LEU A 184 4.43 -8.44 8.76
C LEU A 184 3.55 -9.69 8.69
N VAL A 185 3.24 -10.17 7.50
CA VAL A 185 2.30 -11.29 7.30
C VAL A 185 2.70 -12.57 8.06
N PRO A 186 3.96 -13.02 8.02
CA PRO A 186 4.38 -14.20 8.80
C PRO A 186 4.21 -14.02 10.32
N MET A 187 4.31 -12.78 10.81
CA MET A 187 4.15 -12.49 12.26
C MET A 187 2.70 -12.61 12.72
N LEU A 188 1.75 -12.59 11.79
CA LEU A 188 0.32 -12.74 12.08
C LEU A 188 -0.09 -14.21 12.12
N ASN A 189 0.74 -15.13 11.63
CA ASN A 189 0.48 -16.55 11.58
C ASN A 189 1.04 -17.23 12.84
N GLY A 190 0.18 -17.92 13.59
CA GLY A 190 0.54 -18.79 14.70
C GLY A 190 0.86 -18.05 16.01
N GLY A 191 0.08 -18.31 17.02
CA GLY A 191 0.26 -17.79 18.37
C GLY A 191 -1.00 -17.17 18.99
N LYS A 192 -0.92 -16.86 20.27
CA LYS A 192 -2.01 -16.17 20.98
C LYS A 192 -2.04 -14.70 20.55
N SER A 193 -3.22 -14.13 20.31
CA SER A 193 -3.42 -12.72 19.88
C SER A 193 -2.56 -11.70 20.63
N ARG A 194 -2.42 -11.84 21.95
CA ARG A 194 -1.61 -10.92 22.77
C ARG A 194 -0.11 -11.00 22.44
N SER A 195 0.43 -12.16 22.09
CA SER A 195 1.84 -12.32 21.69
C SER A 195 2.07 -11.76 20.29
N ILE A 196 1.15 -11.98 19.37
CA ILE A 196 1.17 -11.40 18.01
C ILE A 196 1.22 -9.87 18.10
N ALA A 197 0.28 -9.24 18.81
CA ALA A 197 0.22 -7.80 18.97
C ALA A 197 1.52 -7.20 19.55
N ARG A 198 2.11 -7.88 20.56
CA ARG A 198 3.39 -7.45 21.16
C ARG A 198 4.55 -7.55 20.18
N ASN A 199 4.63 -8.63 19.40
CA ASN A 199 5.71 -8.85 18.45
C ASN A 199 5.63 -7.86 17.28
N VAL A 200 4.44 -7.67 16.72
CA VAL A 200 4.18 -6.67 15.68
C VAL A 200 4.48 -5.27 16.21
N GLY A 201 4.03 -4.92 17.41
CA GLY A 201 4.31 -3.62 18.02
C GLY A 201 5.80 -3.34 18.17
N ARG A 202 6.58 -4.31 18.68
CA ARG A 202 8.05 -4.19 18.77
C ARG A 202 8.72 -4.04 17.40
N TYR A 203 8.24 -4.77 16.41
CA TYR A 203 8.77 -4.66 15.06
C TYR A 203 8.48 -3.28 14.45
N ILE A 204 7.24 -2.80 14.53
CA ILE A 204 6.86 -1.46 14.07
C ILE A 204 7.69 -0.37 14.77
N GLN A 205 7.90 -0.49 16.11
CA GLN A 205 8.72 0.46 16.85
C GLN A 205 10.14 0.56 16.28
N LYS A 206 10.81 -0.59 16.02
CA LYS A 206 12.15 -0.62 15.41
C LYS A 206 12.19 0.06 14.03
N LEU A 207 11.13 -0.11 13.23
CA LEU A 207 11.02 0.54 11.93
C LEU A 207 10.83 2.05 12.08
N THR A 208 10.00 2.47 13.01
CA THR A 208 9.74 3.90 13.29
C THR A 208 11.00 4.60 13.81
N ASP A 209 11.76 3.94 14.69
CA ASP A 209 13.02 4.48 15.21
C ASP A 209 14.09 4.62 14.11
N ALA A 210 14.08 3.72 13.13
CA ALA A 210 14.99 3.78 11.98
C ALA A 210 14.61 4.88 10.96
N ALA A 211 13.35 5.33 10.95
CA ALA A 211 12.85 6.37 10.06
C ALA A 211 13.09 7.80 10.59
N ARG A 212 13.42 7.94 11.86
CA ARG A 212 13.83 9.19 12.53
C ARG A 212 15.31 9.49 12.30
#